data_23bbc9f3142ea6c96fff7c7a608c1669
#
_entry.id   23bbc9f3142ea6c96fff7c7a608c1669
#
_cell.length_a   1.000
_cell.length_b   1.000
_cell.length_c   1.000
_cell.angle_alpha   90.00
_cell.angle_beta   90.00
_cell.angle_gamma   90.00
#
_symmetry.space_group_name_H-M   'P 1'
#
loop_
_entity.id
_entity.type
_entity.pdbx_description
1 polymer ?
#
loop_
_entity_poly.entity_id
_entity_poly.type
_entity_poly.pdbx_seq_one_letter_code
_entity_poly.pdbx_strand_id
1 'polypeptide(L)'
;EMRVKDGSLVEATIGGRPLDDADWYRIATVDYLLDGGDHIYLARNSRKLVISKHRMLDWMKKYVASLEEQGKVIECKDFTRVIEL
;
A
#
# COMPACT_ATOMS: atom_id res chain seq x y z
N GLU A 1 3.20 -8.96 -2.11
CA GLU A 1 2.62 -9.77 -3.18
C GLU A 1 1.51 -10.66 -2.63
N MET A 2 0.41 -10.70 -3.33
CA MET A 2 -0.71 -11.58 -3.00
C MET A 2 -0.97 -12.53 -4.17
N ARG A 3 -1.25 -13.80 -3.86
CA ARG A 3 -1.71 -14.80 -4.82
C ARG A 3 -3.14 -15.19 -4.51
N VAL A 4 -4.01 -15.04 -5.48
CA VAL A 4 -5.45 -15.22 -5.35
C VAL A 4 -5.92 -16.29 -6.32
N LYS A 5 -6.82 -17.15 -5.87
CA LYS A 5 -7.46 -18.17 -6.69
C LYS A 5 -8.96 -18.21 -6.40
N ASP A 6 -9.76 -18.10 -7.42
CA ASP A 6 -11.24 -18.15 -7.32
C ASP A 6 -11.79 -17.18 -6.27
N GLY A 7 -11.22 -15.96 -6.21
CA GLY A 7 -11.61 -14.92 -5.25
C GLY A 7 -11.10 -15.09 -3.83
N SER A 8 -10.29 -16.11 -3.57
CA SER A 8 -9.73 -16.39 -2.23
C SER A 8 -8.22 -16.15 -2.20
N LEU A 9 -7.73 -15.57 -1.11
CA LEU A 9 -6.30 -15.38 -0.88
C LEU A 9 -5.64 -16.73 -0.58
N VAL A 10 -4.66 -17.10 -1.41
CA VAL A 10 -3.89 -18.35 -1.26
C VAL A 10 -2.58 -18.09 -0.54
N GLU A 11 -1.90 -16.99 -0.87
CA GLU A 11 -0.61 -16.64 -0.29
C GLU A 11 -0.45 -15.12 -0.27
N ALA A 12 0.19 -14.62 0.79
CA ALA A 12 0.63 -13.23 0.88
C ALA A 12 2.07 -13.17 1.37
N THR A 13 2.89 -12.35 0.71
CA THR A 13 4.29 -12.13 1.09
C THR A 13 4.56 -10.62 1.20
N ILE A 14 5.46 -10.27 2.12
CA ILE A 14 5.95 -8.91 2.31
C ILE A 14 7.48 -8.96 2.32
N GLY A 15 8.10 -8.21 1.40
CA GLY A 15 9.55 -8.21 1.27
C GLY A 15 10.13 -9.60 0.95
N GLY A 16 9.38 -10.43 0.20
CA GLY A 16 9.78 -11.79 -0.16
C GLY A 16 9.58 -12.84 0.94
N ARG A 17 9.00 -12.46 2.08
CA ARG A 17 8.72 -13.36 3.20
C ARG A 17 7.23 -13.57 3.38
N PRO A 18 6.78 -14.75 3.80
CA PRO A 18 5.37 -14.98 4.12
C PRO A 18 4.86 -14.01 5.16
N LEU A 19 3.62 -13.54 4.98
CA LEU A 19 2.95 -12.70 5.97
C LEU A 19 2.81 -13.47 7.28
N ASP A 20 3.25 -12.87 8.38
CA ASP A 20 3.14 -13.42 9.73
C ASP A 20 2.13 -12.62 10.54
N ASP A 21 1.05 -13.26 10.98
CA ASP A 21 -0.03 -12.62 11.75
C ASP A 21 0.44 -12.12 13.12
N ALA A 22 1.55 -12.65 13.63
CA ALA A 22 2.14 -12.21 14.90
C ALA A 22 3.12 -11.04 14.74
N ASP A 23 3.44 -10.65 13.53
CA ASP A 23 4.40 -9.59 13.24
C ASP A 23 3.73 -8.24 13.06
N TRP A 24 4.52 -7.17 13.18
CA TRP A 24 4.09 -5.82 12.93
C TRP A 24 4.59 -5.31 11.59
N TYR A 25 3.70 -4.69 10.84
CA TYR A 25 4.01 -4.15 9.52
C TYR A 25 3.70 -2.66 9.47
N ARG A 26 4.46 -1.94 8.65
CA ARG A 26 4.21 -0.53 8.39
C ARG A 26 3.38 -0.39 7.13
N ILE A 27 2.25 0.30 7.24
CA ILE A 27 1.32 0.52 6.13
C ILE A 27 1.22 2.01 5.85
N ALA A 28 1.41 2.40 4.59
CA ALA A 28 1.07 3.73 4.11
C ALA A 28 -0.31 3.66 3.44
N THR A 29 -1.21 4.53 3.85
CA THR A 29 -2.59 4.51 3.37
C THR A 29 -3.21 5.91 3.41
N VAL A 30 -4.46 6.01 2.99
CA VAL A 30 -5.28 7.22 3.06
C VAL A 30 -6.14 7.21 4.33
N ASP A 31 -6.55 8.40 4.78
CA ASP A 31 -7.37 8.57 5.98
C ASP A 31 -8.72 7.84 5.89
N TYR A 32 -9.29 7.75 4.71
CA TYR A 32 -10.55 7.05 4.45
C TYR A 32 -10.57 5.61 4.97
N LEU A 33 -9.44 4.90 4.94
CA LEU A 33 -9.34 3.51 5.37
C LEU A 33 -8.98 3.35 6.86
N LEU A 34 -8.85 4.44 7.61
CA LEU A 34 -8.49 4.36 9.02
C LEU A 34 -9.63 3.89 9.91
N ASP A 35 -10.85 4.37 9.68
CA ASP A 35 -11.97 4.14 10.57
C ASP A 35 -13.30 3.96 9.80
N GLY A 36 -13.41 2.90 9.05
CA GLY A 36 -14.65 2.42 8.46
C GLY A 36 -14.84 2.64 6.97
N GLY A 37 -13.93 3.30 6.27
CA GLY A 37 -13.99 3.39 4.81
C GLY A 37 -13.89 2.01 4.18
N ASP A 38 -14.84 1.65 3.30
CA ASP A 38 -14.97 0.32 2.71
C ASP A 38 -15.00 -0.82 3.74
N HIS A 39 -15.54 -0.55 4.94
CA HIS A 39 -15.54 -1.48 6.09
C HIS A 39 -14.13 -1.91 6.54
N ILE A 40 -13.14 -1.05 6.30
CA ILE A 40 -11.76 -1.25 6.75
C ILE A 40 -11.49 -0.35 7.95
N TYR A 41 -10.83 -0.87 8.97
CA TYR A 41 -10.60 -0.21 10.25
C TYR A 41 -9.13 -0.32 10.68
N LEU A 42 -8.23 0.22 9.87
CA LEU A 42 -6.79 0.08 10.10
C LEU A 42 -6.33 0.72 11.42
N ALA A 43 -6.94 1.84 11.82
CA ALA A 43 -6.54 2.53 13.05
C ALA A 43 -6.82 1.72 14.31
N ARG A 44 -7.87 0.91 14.35
CA ARG A 44 -8.27 0.12 15.53
C ARG A 44 -7.22 -0.88 16.00
N ASN A 45 -6.49 -1.45 15.05
CA ASN A 45 -5.49 -2.48 15.31
C ASN A 45 -4.07 -1.97 15.15
N SER A 46 -3.88 -0.66 15.01
CA SER A 46 -2.56 -0.08 14.86
C SER A 46 -1.88 0.14 16.22
N ARG A 47 -0.59 -0.12 16.27
CA ARG A 47 0.25 0.19 17.43
C ARG A 47 0.71 1.63 17.43
N LYS A 48 0.94 2.20 16.26
CA LYS A 48 1.39 3.57 16.08
C LYS A 48 0.76 4.17 14.83
N LEU A 49 0.19 5.36 14.96
CA LEU A 49 -0.42 6.10 13.87
C LEU A 49 0.31 7.44 13.68
N VAL A 50 0.76 7.70 12.46
CA VAL A 50 1.35 8.98 12.08
C VAL A 50 0.55 9.56 10.93
N ILE A 51 0.01 10.75 11.11
CA ILE A 51 -0.75 11.46 10.09
C ILE A 51 0.13 12.54 9.47
N SER A 52 0.33 12.46 8.16
CA SER A 52 1.08 13.48 7.41
C SER A 52 0.30 14.80 7.35
N LYS A 53 1.02 15.92 7.43
CA LYS A 53 0.45 17.25 7.20
C LYS A 53 0.16 17.52 5.72
N HIS A 54 0.73 16.73 4.82
CA HIS A 54 0.55 16.87 3.39
C HIS A 54 -0.57 15.96 2.89
N ARG A 55 -1.35 16.45 1.93
CA ARG A 55 -2.36 15.66 1.24
C ARG A 55 -1.69 14.70 0.26
N MET A 56 -2.38 13.61 -0.08
CA MET A 56 -1.91 12.68 -1.11
C MET A 56 -1.59 13.41 -2.42
N LEU A 57 -2.42 14.35 -2.84
CA LEU A 57 -2.18 15.12 -4.06
C LEU A 57 -0.86 15.88 -4.03
N ASP A 58 -0.47 16.43 -2.87
CA ASP A 58 0.80 17.14 -2.72
C ASP A 58 2.00 16.19 -2.91
N TRP A 59 1.91 14.97 -2.35
CA TRP A 59 2.92 13.93 -2.54
C TRP A 59 3.01 13.46 -3.98
N MET A 60 1.86 13.29 -4.65
CA MET A 60 1.81 12.93 -6.06
C MET A 60 2.47 13.99 -6.93
N LYS A 61 2.18 15.27 -6.69
CA LYS A 61 2.81 16.38 -7.42
C LYS A 61 4.32 16.41 -7.24
N LYS A 62 4.80 16.20 -6.01
CA LYS A 62 6.24 16.12 -5.74
C LYS A 62 6.90 14.95 -6.45
N TYR A 63 6.25 13.81 -6.46
CA TYR A 63 6.76 12.62 -7.13
C TYR A 63 6.88 12.84 -8.64
N VAL A 64 5.83 13.37 -9.28
CA VAL A 64 5.84 13.66 -10.72
C VAL A 64 6.92 14.69 -11.06
N ALA A 65 7.05 15.75 -10.26
CA ALA A 65 8.11 16.73 -10.44
C ALA A 65 9.51 16.12 -10.33
N SER A 66 9.71 15.20 -9.39
CA SER A 66 11.00 14.50 -9.23
C SER A 66 11.34 13.62 -10.43
N LEU A 67 10.35 12.99 -11.05
CA LEU A 67 10.54 12.23 -12.28
C LEU A 67 10.95 13.14 -13.46
N GLU A 68 10.31 14.29 -13.59
CA GLU A 68 10.65 15.28 -14.61
C GLU A 68 12.09 15.77 -14.47
N GLU A 69 12.53 16.10 -13.25
CA GLU A 69 13.91 16.48 -12.97
C GLU A 69 14.93 15.41 -13.34
N GLN A 70 14.55 14.13 -13.21
CA GLN A 70 15.39 12.98 -13.57
C GLN A 70 15.29 12.60 -15.04
N GLY A 71 14.49 13.32 -15.84
CA GLY A 71 14.24 12.97 -17.24
C GLY A 71 13.46 11.67 -17.42
N LYS A 72 12.70 11.25 -16.41
CA LYS A 72 11.90 10.02 -16.42
C LYS A 72 10.45 10.32 -16.74
N VAL A 73 9.75 9.32 -17.27
CA VAL A 73 8.30 9.36 -17.52
C VAL A 73 7.55 8.61 -16.43
N ILE A 74 6.25 8.89 -16.31
CA ILE A 74 5.36 8.14 -15.44
C ILE A 74 5.09 6.79 -16.09
N GLU A 75 5.46 5.71 -15.42
CA GLU A 75 5.19 4.35 -15.88
C GLU A 75 5.04 3.40 -14.70
N CYS A 76 4.28 2.33 -14.88
CA CYS A 76 4.18 1.22 -13.95
C CYS A 76 4.86 0.00 -14.56
N LYS A 77 5.89 -0.52 -13.89
CA LYS A 77 6.63 -1.71 -14.31
C LYS A 77 6.32 -2.94 -13.45
N ASP A 78 5.68 -2.75 -12.33
CA ASP A 78 5.37 -3.83 -11.38
C ASP A 78 3.92 -4.26 -11.54
N PHE A 79 3.73 -5.46 -12.05
CA PHE A 79 2.42 -6.09 -12.25
C PHE A 79 2.26 -7.35 -11.40
N THR A 80 3.11 -7.54 -10.38
CA THR A 80 3.17 -8.78 -9.59
C THR A 80 2.61 -8.62 -8.17
N ARG A 81 2.02 -7.49 -7.83
CA ARG A 81 1.47 -7.27 -6.47
C ARG A 81 0.29 -8.16 -6.18
N VAL A 82 -0.55 -8.40 -7.17
CA VAL A 82 -1.66 -9.34 -7.10
C VAL A 82 -1.56 -10.28 -8.30
N ILE A 83 -1.44 -11.56 -8.03
CA ILE A 83 -1.33 -12.61 -9.06
C ILE A 83 -2.56 -13.49 -8.95
N GLU A 84 -3.32 -13.58 -10.04
CA GLU A 84 -4.43 -14.51 -10.17
C GLU A 84 -3.91 -15.86 -10.67
N LEU A 85 -4.22 -16.90 -9.94
CA LEU A 85 -3.82 -18.26 -10.24
C LEU A 85 -4.88 -19.00 -11.05
#